data_bcecc31bb72442908e43cc5c08eb9f1a
#
_entry.id   bcecc31bb72442908e43cc5c08eb9f1a
#
_cell.length_a   1.000
_cell.length_b   1.000
_cell.length_c   1.000
_cell.angle_alpha   90.00
_cell.angle_beta   90.00
_cell.angle_gamma   90.00
#
_symmetry.space_group_name_H-M   'P 1'
#
loop_
_entity.id
_entity.type
_entity.pdbx_description
1 polymer ?
#
loop_
_entity_poly.entity_id
_entity_poly.type
_entity_poly.pdbx_seq_one_letter_code
_entity_poly.pdbx_strand_id
1 'polypeptide(L)'
;MIRDIGQSRVLFLDSGPLVRLLQMHPDFYPAVSGILDMAYEKNVQVLVSSVTLFEISSRAFENGEGVLARQYREFFEKSKNVCCCEVDAEVSVKAAELFAAASRTNHKITEAESLRLATAFVNGADCILTECANFRSLSDALVVTLDEV
;
A
#
# COMPACT_ATOMS: atom_id res chain seq x y z
N MET A 1 -13.26 3.49 -12.08
CA MET A 1 -12.16 3.36 -11.11
C MET A 1 -11.21 2.20 -11.43
N ILE A 2 -11.69 0.98 -11.58
CA ILE A 2 -10.81 -0.15 -11.97
C ILE A 2 -10.09 0.11 -13.31
N ARG A 3 -10.76 0.75 -14.26
CA ARG A 3 -10.15 1.13 -15.54
C ARG A 3 -9.00 2.13 -15.37
N ASP A 4 -9.13 3.05 -14.41
CA ASP A 4 -8.11 4.06 -14.15
C ASP A 4 -6.87 3.43 -13.51
N ILE A 5 -7.07 2.46 -12.61
CA ILE A 5 -5.98 1.67 -12.06
C ILE A 5 -5.24 0.91 -13.16
N GLY A 6 -5.96 0.35 -14.12
CA GLY A 6 -5.38 -0.38 -15.25
C GLY A 6 -4.58 0.47 -16.24
N GLN A 7 -4.69 1.78 -16.16
CA GLN A 7 -3.89 2.73 -16.96
C GLN A 7 -2.64 3.20 -16.23
N SER A 8 -2.50 2.88 -14.93
CA SER A 8 -1.32 3.22 -14.16
C SER A 8 -0.12 2.37 -14.58
N ARG A 9 1.07 2.89 -14.34
CA ARG A 9 2.31 2.14 -14.52
C ARG A 9 2.81 1.53 -13.23
N VAL A 10 2.59 2.24 -12.13
CA VAL A 10 3.08 1.88 -10.80
C VAL A 10 1.94 2.08 -9.80
N LEU A 11 1.41 0.98 -9.31
CA LEU A 11 0.36 0.96 -8.31
C LEU A 11 0.96 0.73 -6.92
N PHE A 12 0.71 1.64 -6.00
CA PHE A 12 1.02 1.40 -4.59
C PHE A 12 -0.19 0.75 -3.90
N LEU A 13 0.05 -0.42 -3.32
CA LEU A 13 -0.94 -1.16 -2.55
C LEU A 13 -0.70 -0.90 -1.06
N ASP A 14 -1.61 -0.18 -0.44
CA ASP A 14 -1.51 0.17 0.98
C ASP A 14 -1.91 -1.00 1.89
N SER A 15 -1.68 -0.86 3.19
CA SER A 15 -1.88 -1.91 4.19
C SER A 15 -3.33 -2.40 4.25
N GLY A 16 -4.30 -1.50 4.23
CA GLY A 16 -5.72 -1.86 4.33
C GLY A 16 -6.16 -2.85 3.26
N PRO A 17 -6.02 -2.52 1.98
CA PRO A 17 -6.34 -3.43 0.88
C PRO A 17 -5.59 -4.76 0.95
N LEU A 18 -4.30 -4.73 1.29
CA LEU A 18 -3.51 -5.96 1.42
C LEU A 18 -4.03 -6.86 2.53
N VAL A 19 -4.38 -6.28 3.68
CA VAL A 19 -4.94 -7.04 4.81
C VAL A 19 -6.27 -7.69 4.40
N ARG A 20 -7.13 -6.97 3.68
CA ARG A 20 -8.41 -7.51 3.17
C ARG A 20 -8.17 -8.70 2.23
N LEU A 21 -7.15 -8.62 1.38
CA LEU A 21 -6.75 -9.72 0.51
C LEU A 21 -6.28 -10.93 1.32
N LEU A 22 -5.35 -10.73 2.27
CA LEU A 22 -4.76 -11.80 3.06
C LEU A 22 -5.77 -12.48 3.98
N GLN A 23 -6.74 -11.74 4.50
CA GLN A 23 -7.83 -12.27 5.32
C GLN A 23 -8.97 -12.88 4.49
N MET A 24 -8.87 -12.83 3.16
CA MET A 24 -9.94 -13.28 2.25
C MET A 24 -11.29 -12.65 2.61
N HIS A 25 -11.28 -11.35 2.93
CA HIS A 25 -12.48 -10.63 3.35
C HIS A 25 -13.57 -10.70 2.28
N PRO A 26 -14.79 -11.19 2.61
CA PRO A 26 -15.80 -11.52 1.61
C PRO A 26 -16.24 -10.33 0.74
N ASP A 27 -16.21 -9.12 1.30
CA ASP A 27 -16.64 -7.93 0.56
C ASP A 27 -15.55 -7.35 -0.34
N PHE A 28 -14.27 -7.52 0.00
CA PHE A 28 -13.17 -6.85 -0.68
C PHE A 28 -12.19 -7.78 -1.40
N TYR A 29 -12.13 -9.04 -1.00
CA TYR A 29 -11.19 -9.99 -1.61
C TYR A 29 -11.34 -10.08 -3.13
N PRO A 30 -12.55 -10.23 -3.70
CA PRO A 30 -12.69 -10.35 -5.15
C PRO A 30 -12.18 -9.10 -5.88
N ALA A 31 -12.46 -7.91 -5.37
CA ALA A 31 -12.04 -6.66 -5.98
C ALA A 31 -10.52 -6.49 -5.94
N VAL A 32 -9.89 -6.69 -4.78
CA VAL A 32 -8.44 -6.53 -4.63
C VAL A 32 -7.70 -7.61 -5.41
N SER A 33 -8.15 -8.87 -5.34
CA SER A 33 -7.57 -9.96 -6.12
C SER A 33 -7.65 -9.68 -7.62
N GLY A 34 -8.78 -9.20 -8.10
CA GLY A 34 -8.98 -8.82 -9.50
C GLY A 34 -8.06 -7.70 -9.96
N ILE A 35 -7.82 -6.71 -9.09
CA ILE A 35 -6.87 -5.62 -9.36
C ILE A 35 -5.45 -6.16 -9.50
N LEU A 36 -5.02 -7.07 -8.63
CA LEU A 36 -3.68 -7.66 -8.71
C LEU A 36 -3.52 -8.54 -9.95
N ASP A 37 -4.53 -9.30 -10.32
CA ASP A 37 -4.52 -10.09 -11.55
C ASP A 37 -4.40 -9.18 -12.79
N MET A 38 -5.16 -8.11 -12.83
CA MET A 38 -5.09 -7.11 -13.89
C MET A 38 -3.71 -6.44 -13.95
N ALA A 39 -3.15 -6.08 -12.80
CA ALA A 39 -1.82 -5.50 -12.74
C ALA A 39 -0.76 -6.45 -13.31
N TYR A 40 -0.84 -7.72 -12.97
CA TYR A 40 0.05 -8.73 -13.53
C TYR A 40 -0.09 -8.85 -15.05
N GLU A 41 -1.31 -8.95 -15.56
CA GLU A 41 -1.59 -9.09 -16.99
C GLU A 41 -1.14 -7.87 -17.80
N LYS A 42 -1.29 -6.68 -17.26
CA LYS A 42 -0.95 -5.42 -17.93
C LYS A 42 0.46 -4.91 -17.63
N ASN A 43 1.28 -5.69 -16.94
CA ASN A 43 2.64 -5.31 -16.52
C ASN A 43 2.67 -4.03 -15.67
N VAL A 44 1.67 -3.82 -14.84
CA VAL A 44 1.67 -2.76 -13.84
C VAL A 44 2.51 -3.23 -12.67
N GLN A 45 3.51 -2.44 -12.29
CA GLN A 45 4.31 -2.73 -11.11
C GLN A 45 3.51 -2.40 -9.85
N VAL A 46 3.47 -3.33 -8.90
CA VAL A 46 2.82 -3.13 -7.61
C VAL A 46 3.89 -2.91 -6.55
N LEU A 47 3.75 -1.82 -5.80
CA LEU A 47 4.64 -1.48 -4.70
C LEU A 47 3.90 -1.65 -3.37
N VAL A 48 4.60 -2.17 -2.38
CA VAL A 48 4.18 -2.16 -0.97
C VAL A 48 5.28 -1.56 -0.11
N SER A 49 4.93 -0.98 1.02
CA SER A 49 5.90 -0.43 1.96
C SER A 49 6.42 -1.51 2.91
N SER A 50 7.69 -1.41 3.31
CA SER A 50 8.22 -2.22 4.40
C SER A 50 7.50 -1.97 5.73
N VAL A 51 6.86 -0.81 5.90
CA VAL A 51 5.95 -0.55 7.04
C VAL A 51 4.77 -1.52 7.01
N THR A 52 4.20 -1.76 5.84
CA THR A 52 3.12 -2.75 5.67
C THR A 52 3.61 -4.15 6.03
N LEU A 53 4.81 -4.54 5.59
CA LEU A 53 5.41 -5.81 5.97
C LEU A 53 5.56 -5.93 7.49
N PHE A 54 6.02 -4.87 8.15
CA PHE A 54 6.08 -4.83 9.61
C PHE A 54 4.70 -5.02 10.24
N GLU A 55 3.70 -4.30 9.78
CA GLU A 55 2.34 -4.35 10.34
C GLU A 55 1.71 -5.75 10.24
N ILE A 56 1.78 -6.38 9.07
CA ILE A 56 1.22 -7.72 8.87
C ILE A 56 2.02 -8.79 9.61
N SER A 57 3.35 -8.66 9.64
CA SER A 57 4.23 -9.60 10.34
C SER A 57 4.06 -9.51 11.85
N SER A 58 3.94 -8.29 12.40
CA SER A 58 3.69 -8.08 13.83
C SER A 58 2.41 -8.78 14.27
N ARG A 59 1.36 -8.62 13.50
CA ARG A 59 0.06 -9.28 13.79
C ARG A 59 0.19 -10.80 13.76
N ALA A 60 0.92 -11.33 12.79
CA ALA A 60 1.16 -12.77 12.68
C ALA A 60 1.94 -13.29 13.90
N PHE A 61 3.01 -12.60 14.30
CA PHE A 61 3.79 -12.98 15.49
C PHE A 61 2.97 -12.88 16.77
N GLU A 62 2.17 -11.84 16.94
CA GLU A 62 1.28 -11.69 18.10
C GLU A 62 0.29 -12.84 18.23
N ASN A 63 -0.14 -13.41 17.11
CA ASN A 63 -1.04 -14.56 17.06
C ASN A 63 -0.32 -15.90 17.11
N GLY A 64 1.00 -15.92 17.32
CA GLY A 64 1.79 -17.15 17.35
C GLY A 64 2.00 -17.78 15.98
N GLU A 65 1.84 -17.01 14.90
CA GLU A 65 1.92 -17.49 13.52
C GLU A 65 3.23 -17.07 12.84
N GLY A 66 4.36 -17.38 13.47
CA GLY A 66 5.69 -17.00 12.94
C GLY A 66 6.01 -17.58 11.57
N VAL A 67 5.46 -18.74 11.23
CA VAL A 67 5.60 -19.34 9.90
C VAL A 67 4.90 -18.45 8.85
N LEU A 68 3.73 -17.95 9.18
CA LEU A 68 2.97 -17.04 8.29
C LEU A 68 3.74 -15.73 8.04
N ALA A 69 4.37 -15.16 9.07
CA ALA A 69 5.20 -13.96 8.91
C ALA A 69 6.35 -14.18 7.92
N ARG A 70 7.00 -15.33 7.99
CA ARG A 70 8.06 -15.70 7.04
C ARG A 70 7.53 -15.90 5.62
N GLN A 71 6.34 -16.47 5.49
CA GLN A 71 5.68 -16.62 4.19
C GLN A 71 5.35 -15.27 3.54
N TYR A 72 4.96 -14.26 4.31
CA TYR A 72 4.75 -12.92 3.79
C TYR A 72 6.04 -12.34 3.19
N ARG A 73 7.14 -12.45 3.91
CA ARG A 73 8.44 -11.99 3.42
C ARG A 73 8.84 -12.69 2.12
N GLU A 74 8.72 -14.02 2.08
CA GLU A 74 9.04 -14.80 0.88
C GLU A 74 8.17 -14.42 -0.31
N PHE A 75 6.89 -14.16 -0.08
CA PHE A 75 5.97 -13.72 -1.13
C PHE A 75 6.47 -12.45 -1.80
N PHE A 76 6.86 -11.44 -1.02
CA PHE A 76 7.36 -10.18 -1.57
C PHE A 76 8.72 -10.33 -2.24
N GLU A 77 9.58 -11.20 -1.75
CA GLU A 77 10.89 -11.44 -2.35
C GLU A 77 10.80 -12.19 -3.68
N LYS A 78 9.82 -13.08 -3.84
CA LYS A 78 9.69 -13.96 -5.01
C LYS A 78 8.71 -13.45 -6.06
N SER A 79 7.85 -12.50 -5.74
CA SER A 79 6.89 -11.96 -6.69
C SER A 79 7.58 -11.15 -7.78
N LYS A 80 7.19 -11.38 -9.03
CA LYS A 80 7.82 -10.71 -10.18
C LYS A 80 7.38 -9.27 -10.35
N ASN A 81 6.13 -8.95 -10.00
CA ASN A 81 5.56 -7.63 -10.20
C ASN A 81 5.19 -6.91 -8.90
N VAL A 82 5.43 -7.52 -7.75
CA VAL A 82 5.21 -6.90 -6.43
C VAL A 82 6.55 -6.67 -5.77
N CYS A 83 6.83 -5.41 -5.44
CA CYS A 83 8.08 -5.00 -4.81
C CYS A 83 7.81 -4.41 -3.42
N CYS A 84 8.51 -4.90 -2.40
CA CYS A 84 8.50 -4.29 -1.08
C CYS A 84 9.58 -3.21 -1.02
N CYS A 85 9.16 -1.94 -0.91
CA CYS A 85 10.06 -0.80 -0.88
C CYS A 85 10.44 -0.46 0.56
N GLU A 86 11.73 -0.29 0.79
CA GLU A 86 12.28 0.02 2.10
C GLU A 86 12.03 1.49 2.50
N VAL A 87 11.86 1.69 3.80
CA VAL A 87 11.84 3.03 4.40
C VAL A 87 13.29 3.44 4.66
N ASP A 88 13.87 4.13 3.69
CA ASP A 88 15.22 4.69 3.79
C ASP A 88 15.18 6.14 4.30
N ALA A 89 16.33 6.83 4.26
CA ALA A 89 16.42 8.21 4.72
C ALA A 89 15.57 9.16 3.88
N GLU A 90 15.52 8.96 2.56
CA GLU A 90 14.72 9.78 1.64
C GLU A 90 13.22 9.64 1.95
N VAL A 91 12.74 8.41 2.09
CA VAL A 91 11.35 8.12 2.47
C VAL A 91 11.02 8.73 3.84
N SER A 92 11.93 8.60 4.82
CA SER A 92 11.72 9.11 6.17
C SER A 92 11.56 10.63 6.21
N VAL A 93 12.40 11.35 5.48
CA VAL A 93 12.30 12.83 5.39
C VAL A 93 11.03 13.26 4.67
N LYS A 94 10.68 12.60 3.58
CA LYS A 94 9.42 12.88 2.87
C LYS A 94 8.20 12.59 3.75
N ALA A 95 8.23 11.51 4.51
CA ALA A 95 7.18 11.19 5.47
C ALA A 95 6.99 12.29 6.52
N ALA A 96 8.10 12.80 7.06
CA ALA A 96 8.07 13.91 8.02
C ALA A 96 7.44 15.17 7.42
N GLU A 97 7.75 15.49 6.17
CA GLU A 97 7.16 16.61 5.45
C GLU A 97 5.64 16.44 5.28
N LEU A 98 5.21 15.26 4.83
CA LEU A 98 3.79 14.95 4.65
C LEU A 98 3.01 14.94 5.97
N PHE A 99 3.60 14.39 7.02
CA PHE A 99 3.01 14.38 8.35
C PHE A 99 2.82 15.80 8.88
N ALA A 100 3.81 16.66 8.75
CA ALA A 100 3.74 18.06 9.16
C ALA A 100 2.69 18.84 8.35
N ALA A 101 2.63 18.63 7.03
CA ALA A 101 1.62 19.25 6.17
C ALA A 101 0.20 18.84 6.58
N ALA A 102 -0.02 17.54 6.81
CA ALA A 102 -1.31 17.01 7.22
C ALA A 102 -1.76 17.53 8.58
N SER A 103 -0.83 17.72 9.53
CA SER A 103 -1.14 18.21 10.88
C SER A 103 -1.72 19.65 10.89
N ARG A 104 -1.51 20.40 9.82
CA ARG A 104 -2.03 21.75 9.65
C ARG A 104 -3.42 21.78 9.01
N THR A 105 -3.98 20.64 8.71
CA THR A 105 -5.29 20.48 8.05
C THR A 105 -6.23 19.63 8.91
N ASN A 106 -7.49 19.50 8.47
CA ASN A 106 -8.45 18.57 9.07
C ASN A 106 -8.25 17.13 8.56
N HIS A 107 -7.33 16.92 7.60
CA HIS A 107 -7.05 15.62 6.99
C HIS A 107 -5.76 15.01 7.56
N LYS A 108 -5.76 14.81 8.88
CA LYS A 108 -4.60 14.27 9.60
C LYS A 108 -4.35 12.82 9.22
N ILE A 109 -3.09 12.45 9.24
CA ILE A 109 -2.62 11.07 9.05
C ILE A 109 -1.72 10.67 10.23
N THR A 110 -1.61 9.37 10.47
CA THR A 110 -0.71 8.83 11.48
C THR A 110 0.74 8.82 10.97
N GLU A 111 1.68 8.60 11.86
CA GLU A 111 3.10 8.43 11.49
C GLU A 111 3.28 7.26 10.52
N ALA A 112 2.66 6.12 10.82
CA ALA A 112 2.72 4.95 9.93
C ALA A 112 2.11 5.24 8.56
N GLU A 113 0.97 5.92 8.51
CA GLU A 113 0.34 6.34 7.25
C GLU A 113 1.25 7.29 6.45
N SER A 114 1.94 8.22 7.13
CA SER A 114 2.86 9.12 6.44
C SER A 114 4.06 8.39 5.84
N LEU A 115 4.59 7.39 6.53
CA LEU A 115 5.68 6.55 6.04
C LEU A 115 5.24 5.73 4.81
N ARG A 116 4.04 5.18 4.83
CA ARG A 116 3.51 4.44 3.69
C ARG A 116 3.27 5.35 2.48
N LEU A 117 2.65 6.51 2.69
CA LEU A 117 2.41 7.48 1.61
C LEU A 117 3.72 7.98 1.01
N ALA A 118 4.72 8.27 1.85
CA ALA A 118 6.04 8.70 1.40
C ALA A 118 6.74 7.61 0.58
N THR A 119 6.56 6.34 0.96
CA THR A 119 7.08 5.22 0.17
C THR A 119 6.50 5.23 -1.24
N ALA A 120 5.21 5.44 -1.37
CA ALA A 120 4.54 5.56 -2.67
C ALA A 120 5.10 6.74 -3.48
N PHE A 121 5.24 7.88 -2.84
CA PHE A 121 5.72 9.12 -3.48
C PHE A 121 7.16 8.97 -4.00
N VAL A 122 8.08 8.53 -3.15
CA VAL A 122 9.51 8.44 -3.49
C VAL A 122 9.76 7.39 -4.58
N ASN A 123 8.95 6.33 -4.62
CA ASN A 123 9.11 5.25 -5.59
C ASN A 123 8.26 5.44 -6.86
N GLY A 124 7.67 6.62 -7.04
CA GLY A 124 7.03 7.00 -8.29
C GLY A 124 5.67 6.35 -8.56
N ALA A 125 4.92 6.01 -7.53
CA ALA A 125 3.56 5.50 -7.71
C ALA A 125 2.67 6.57 -8.35
N ASP A 126 1.98 6.21 -9.42
CA ASP A 126 1.01 7.08 -10.08
C ASP A 126 -0.43 6.75 -9.68
N CYS A 127 -0.63 5.64 -8.99
CA CYS A 127 -1.92 5.24 -8.42
C CYS A 127 -1.71 4.64 -7.02
N ILE A 128 -2.59 4.94 -6.08
CA ILE A 128 -2.55 4.43 -4.71
C ILE A 128 -3.91 3.80 -4.38
N LEU A 129 -3.91 2.53 -4.03
CA LEU A 129 -5.10 1.84 -3.51
C LEU A 129 -4.99 1.76 -1.98
N THR A 130 -5.93 2.37 -1.26
CA THR A 130 -5.85 2.58 0.19
C THR A 130 -7.24 2.60 0.83
N GLU A 131 -7.32 2.49 2.14
CA GLU A 131 -8.50 2.83 2.94
C GLU A 131 -8.47 4.28 3.43
N CYS A 132 -7.34 4.97 3.29
CA CYS A 132 -7.12 6.30 3.84
C CYS A 132 -7.45 7.40 2.82
N ALA A 133 -8.68 7.92 2.85
CA ALA A 133 -9.13 8.99 1.96
C ALA A 133 -8.31 10.29 2.13
N ASN A 134 -7.69 10.50 3.30
CA ASN A 134 -6.89 11.69 3.57
C ASN A 134 -5.62 11.78 2.70
N PHE A 135 -5.21 10.69 2.09
CA PHE A 135 -4.09 10.71 1.14
C PHE A 135 -4.36 11.58 -0.09
N ARG A 136 -5.63 11.78 -0.45
CA ARG A 136 -6.01 12.58 -1.63
C ARG A 136 -5.51 14.02 -1.56
N SER A 137 -5.53 14.63 -0.38
CA SER A 137 -5.09 16.01 -0.20
C SER A 137 -3.56 16.17 -0.16
N LEU A 138 -2.82 15.07 -0.09
CA LEU A 138 -1.38 15.06 0.12
C LEU A 138 -0.59 14.49 -1.07
N SER A 139 -1.27 13.98 -2.09
CA SER A 139 -0.64 13.28 -3.21
C SER A 139 -1.19 13.74 -4.55
N ASP A 140 -0.32 13.87 -5.55
CA ASP A 140 -0.68 14.10 -6.94
C ASP A 140 -1.06 12.80 -7.67
N ALA A 141 -0.73 11.65 -7.09
CA ALA A 141 -1.13 10.35 -7.63
C ALA A 141 -2.65 10.16 -7.53
N LEU A 142 -3.20 9.33 -8.40
CA LEU A 142 -4.59 8.92 -8.31
C LEU A 142 -4.80 8.08 -7.03
N VAL A 143 -5.59 8.57 -6.10
CA VAL A 143 -5.92 7.85 -4.87
C VAL A 143 -7.29 7.21 -5.03
N VAL A 144 -7.33 5.88 -4.96
CA VAL A 144 -8.54 5.08 -5.04
C VAL A 144 -8.76 4.41 -3.68
N THR A 145 -9.92 4.60 -3.09
CA THR A 145 -10.27 3.97 -1.82
C THR A 145 -11.03 2.66 -2.04
N LEU A 146 -10.99 1.76 -1.06
CA LEU A 146 -11.60 0.43 -1.18
C LEU A 146 -13.10 0.47 -1.45
N ASP A 147 -13.78 1.48 -0.96
CA ASP A 147 -15.22 1.65 -1.19
C ASP A 147 -15.57 2.06 -2.63
N GLU A 148 -14.56 2.40 -3.43
CA GLU A 148 -14.72 2.80 -4.84
C GLU A 148 -14.47 1.65 -5.83
N VAL A 149 -14.06 0.47 -5.33
CA VAL A 149 -13.71 -0.68 -6.19
C VAL A 149 -14.68 -1.85 -6.11
#